data_63d78f36d7d462456204496d5632cb0d
#
_entry.id   63d78f36d7d462456204496d5632cb0d
#
_cell.length_a   1.000
_cell.length_b   1.000
_cell.length_c   1.000
_cell.angle_alpha   90.00
_cell.angle_beta   90.00
_cell.angle_gamma   90.00
#
_symmetry.space_group_name_H-M   'P 1'
#
loop_
_entity.id
_entity.type
_entity.pdbx_description
1 polymer ?
#
loop_
_entity_poly.entity_id
_entity_poly.type
_entity_poly.pdbx_seq_one_letter_code
_entity_poly.pdbx_strand_id
1 'polypeptide(L)'
;ELQQLLKVEKDIFLLSGGSNMLLTKEVDQLVVHIDIKGISIDNEDENAVYLTINAGEDWHEFILWCISNNYGGLENLSLIPGNVGTCPIQNIGAYGVEVKDTITKVEGLVLETRKLVSFSNEDCKFGYRNSIFKNSHKAKIIITSVGFKLTKRNHKLNTSYGAIETELSSKNILKPSLKNISDAVIKIRKSKLPDPKEIGNSGSFFKNPVISKKQFLELRKVHSNMPNYVVSENEIKIPAGWLVEQSGFKGKRFGDAGVHEKQALVLVNYGNASGQDILKLAKKIQKTVVTKFGISLEIEVNII
;
A
#
# COMPACT_ATOMS: atom_id res chain seq x y z
N GLU A 1 -2.72 26.62 9.90
CA GLU A 1 -3.83 25.98 10.63
C GLU A 1 -3.31 24.83 11.51
N LEU A 2 -2.65 23.78 10.94
CA LEU A 2 -2.17 22.61 11.69
C LEU A 2 -1.23 22.99 12.85
N GLN A 3 -0.25 23.88 12.62
CA GLN A 3 0.64 24.36 13.68
C GLN A 3 -0.10 25.15 14.78
N GLN A 4 -1.18 25.83 14.44
CA GLN A 4 -2.02 26.56 15.41
C GLN A 4 -2.85 25.59 16.23
N LEU A 5 -3.48 24.61 15.58
CA LEU A 5 -4.22 23.54 16.25
C LEU A 5 -3.35 22.82 17.29
N LEU A 6 -2.15 22.43 16.93
CA LEU A 6 -1.20 21.73 17.81
C LEU A 6 -0.67 22.57 18.99
N LYS A 7 -0.99 23.87 19.06
CA LYS A 7 -0.71 24.69 20.26
C LYS A 7 -1.73 24.49 21.35
N VAL A 8 -2.97 24.19 20.99
CA VAL A 8 -4.13 24.11 21.90
C VAL A 8 -4.56 22.67 22.17
N GLU A 9 -4.35 21.77 21.19
CA GLU A 9 -4.74 20.38 21.30
C GLU A 9 -3.56 19.47 20.97
N LYS A 10 -3.29 18.51 21.85
CA LYS A 10 -2.16 17.56 21.71
C LYS A 10 -2.63 16.13 21.52
N ASP A 11 -3.82 15.80 22.02
CA ASP A 11 -4.41 14.47 21.89
C ASP A 11 -5.27 14.40 20.62
N ILE A 12 -4.60 14.21 19.50
CA ILE A 12 -5.23 14.16 18.19
C ILE A 12 -5.10 12.78 17.55
N PHE A 13 -6.12 12.38 16.82
CA PHE A 13 -6.10 11.23 15.92
C PHE A 13 -5.95 11.72 14.47
N LEU A 14 -4.82 11.39 13.84
CA LEU A 14 -4.56 11.79 12.46
C LEU A 14 -5.24 10.85 11.48
N LEU A 15 -6.06 11.41 10.62
CA LEU A 15 -6.75 10.69 9.56
C LEU A 15 -6.35 11.27 8.19
N SER A 16 -6.02 10.39 7.26
CA SER A 16 -5.89 10.69 5.84
C SER A 16 -7.00 9.94 5.10
N GLY A 17 -6.73 9.28 3.98
CA GLY A 17 -7.75 8.52 3.24
C GLY A 17 -8.38 7.32 3.97
N GLY A 18 -7.95 6.96 5.18
CA GLY A 18 -8.56 5.90 5.99
C GLY A 18 -8.48 4.47 5.42
N SER A 19 -7.78 4.28 4.32
CA SER A 19 -7.83 3.05 3.50
C SER A 19 -7.05 1.85 4.05
N ASN A 20 -6.22 2.05 5.10
CA ASN A 20 -5.39 1.00 5.69
C ASN A 20 -5.48 1.01 7.22
N MET A 21 -6.70 0.99 7.76
CA MET A 21 -6.96 1.00 9.19
C MET A 21 -8.18 0.16 9.55
N LEU A 22 -8.18 -0.37 10.76
CA LEU A 22 -9.31 -1.06 11.36
C LEU A 22 -9.58 -0.45 12.74
N LEU A 23 -10.73 0.17 12.91
CA LEU A 23 -11.20 0.69 14.20
C LEU A 23 -11.77 -0.48 15.00
N THR A 24 -11.18 -0.79 16.16
CA THR A 24 -11.62 -1.85 17.06
C THR A 24 -12.22 -1.33 18.37
N LYS A 25 -12.20 -0.02 18.55
CA LYS A 25 -12.77 0.75 19.68
C LYS A 25 -13.19 2.13 19.19
N GLU A 26 -13.88 2.87 20.02
CA GLU A 26 -14.17 4.28 19.80
C GLU A 26 -12.88 5.12 19.79
N VAL A 27 -12.90 6.23 19.06
CA VAL A 27 -11.80 7.20 18.97
C VAL A 27 -12.24 8.44 19.73
N ASP A 28 -11.69 8.62 20.95
CA ASP A 28 -12.04 9.73 21.84
C ASP A 28 -11.27 11.02 21.51
N GLN A 29 -10.16 10.89 20.74
CA GLN A 29 -9.32 12.01 20.36
C GLN A 29 -10.00 12.92 19.33
N LEU A 30 -9.58 14.18 19.28
CA LEU A 30 -9.94 15.06 18.17
C LEU A 30 -9.40 14.49 16.84
N VAL A 31 -10.29 14.13 15.94
CA VAL A 31 -9.91 13.62 14.61
C VAL A 31 -9.51 14.79 13.71
N VAL A 32 -8.26 14.76 13.25
CA VAL A 32 -7.70 15.74 12.33
C VAL A 32 -7.51 15.10 10.95
N HIS A 33 -8.36 15.49 10.01
CA HIS A 33 -8.25 15.05 8.61
C HIS A 33 -7.22 15.88 7.87
N ILE A 34 -6.23 15.20 7.27
CA ILE A 34 -5.17 15.85 6.49
C ILE A 34 -5.65 16.02 5.05
N ASP A 35 -6.07 17.23 4.70
CA ASP A 35 -6.58 17.60 3.37
C ASP A 35 -5.79 18.76 2.74
N ILE A 36 -4.47 18.76 2.93
CA ILE A 36 -3.57 19.76 2.33
C ILE A 36 -3.45 19.45 0.84
N LYS A 37 -4.00 20.32 -0.01
CA LYS A 37 -4.04 20.16 -1.47
C LYS A 37 -2.96 20.98 -2.17
N GLY A 38 -2.57 20.54 -3.35
CA GLY A 38 -1.69 21.23 -4.30
C GLY A 38 -0.64 20.33 -4.92
N ILE A 39 -0.39 20.58 -6.20
CA ILE A 39 0.65 19.97 -7.03
C ILE A 39 1.54 21.10 -7.51
N SER A 40 2.84 21.02 -7.25
CA SER A 40 3.83 22.00 -7.71
C SER A 40 4.87 21.33 -8.59
N ILE A 41 5.23 21.98 -9.68
CA ILE A 41 6.41 21.62 -10.48
C ILE A 41 7.56 22.45 -9.91
N ASP A 42 8.50 21.80 -9.22
CA ASP A 42 9.64 22.49 -8.59
C ASP A 42 10.72 22.79 -9.61
N ASN A 43 10.95 21.84 -10.52
CA ASN A 43 11.95 21.94 -11.59
C ASN A 43 11.64 20.93 -12.68
N GLU A 44 12.15 21.14 -13.88
CA GLU A 44 12.11 20.15 -14.96
C GLU A 44 13.31 20.31 -15.90
N ASP A 45 13.73 19.22 -16.47
CA ASP A 45 14.70 19.18 -17.55
C ASP A 45 14.13 18.42 -18.76
N GLU A 46 14.97 18.08 -19.71
CA GLU A 46 14.56 17.38 -20.93
C GLU A 46 14.05 15.95 -20.63
N ASN A 47 14.54 15.31 -19.58
CA ASN A 47 14.29 13.89 -19.27
C ASN A 47 13.38 13.67 -18.07
N ALA A 48 13.36 14.60 -17.12
CA ALA A 48 12.69 14.45 -15.84
C ALA A 48 11.93 15.70 -15.42
N VAL A 49 10.91 15.49 -14.59
CA VAL A 49 10.19 16.52 -13.85
C VAL A 49 10.33 16.24 -12.37
N TYR A 50 10.51 17.29 -11.58
CA TYR A 50 10.56 17.25 -10.12
C TYR A 50 9.30 17.94 -9.59
N LEU A 51 8.56 17.22 -8.79
CA LEU A 51 7.24 17.62 -8.29
C LEU A 51 7.24 17.62 -6.77
N THR A 52 6.53 18.57 -6.17
CA THR A 52 6.11 18.50 -4.77
C THR A 52 4.59 18.40 -4.72
N ILE A 53 4.10 17.32 -4.10
CA ILE A 53 2.67 17.00 -4.00
C ILE A 53 2.28 17.05 -2.53
N ASN A 54 1.24 17.82 -2.23
CA ASN A 54 0.74 17.96 -0.86
C ASN A 54 0.02 16.69 -0.38
N ALA A 55 0.09 16.46 0.93
CA ALA A 55 -0.27 15.20 1.57
C ALA A 55 -1.73 14.76 1.41
N GLY A 56 -2.64 15.71 1.23
CA GLY A 56 -4.08 15.47 1.08
C GLY A 56 -4.52 15.14 -0.35
N GLU A 57 -3.62 15.22 -1.36
CA GLU A 57 -3.97 14.84 -2.72
C GLU A 57 -4.33 13.35 -2.80
N ASP A 58 -5.40 13.01 -3.54
CA ASP A 58 -5.75 11.63 -3.81
C ASP A 58 -4.66 10.95 -4.64
N TRP A 59 -4.23 9.78 -4.20
CA TRP A 59 -3.13 9.07 -4.84
C TRP A 59 -3.44 8.67 -6.28
N HIS A 60 -4.65 8.19 -6.55
CA HIS A 60 -5.00 7.72 -7.89
C HIS A 60 -5.18 8.90 -8.86
N GLU A 61 -5.85 9.95 -8.43
CA GLU A 61 -6.03 11.16 -9.24
C GLU A 61 -4.68 11.81 -9.55
N PHE A 62 -3.74 11.82 -8.60
CA PHE A 62 -2.37 12.27 -8.85
C PHE A 62 -1.68 11.44 -9.94
N ILE A 63 -1.82 10.10 -9.91
CA ILE A 63 -1.27 9.26 -10.99
C ILE A 63 -1.91 9.56 -12.34
N LEU A 64 -3.23 9.73 -12.39
CA LEU A 64 -3.93 10.07 -13.63
C LEU A 64 -3.47 11.42 -14.18
N TRP A 65 -3.25 12.41 -13.30
CA TRP A 65 -2.67 13.67 -13.65
C TRP A 65 -1.23 13.51 -14.20
N CYS A 66 -0.38 12.69 -13.59
CA CYS A 66 0.95 12.38 -14.12
C CYS A 66 0.88 11.80 -15.53
N ILE A 67 0.01 10.81 -15.75
CA ILE A 67 -0.15 10.14 -17.05
C ILE A 67 -0.63 11.13 -18.11
N SER A 68 -1.57 12.03 -17.78
CA SER A 68 -2.07 13.05 -18.72
C SER A 68 -0.99 14.08 -19.15
N ASN A 69 0.02 14.28 -18.30
CA ASN A 69 1.18 15.12 -18.58
C ASN A 69 2.39 14.33 -19.13
N ASN A 70 2.20 13.04 -19.44
CA ASN A 70 3.27 12.13 -19.88
C ASN A 70 4.43 12.00 -18.87
N TYR A 71 4.13 11.99 -17.56
CA TYR A 71 5.09 11.79 -16.49
C TYR A 71 5.02 10.32 -16.02
N GLY A 72 6.11 9.56 -16.24
CA GLY A 72 6.16 8.12 -15.98
C GLY A 72 6.92 7.74 -14.71
N GLY A 73 6.58 6.55 -14.18
CA GLY A 73 7.20 5.93 -13.00
C GLY A 73 6.21 5.52 -11.92
N LEU A 74 4.95 5.94 -12.01
CA LEU A 74 3.89 5.63 -11.03
C LEU A 74 2.72 4.83 -11.60
N GLU A 75 2.67 4.58 -12.91
CA GLU A 75 1.54 3.97 -13.62
C GLU A 75 1.15 2.59 -13.09
N ASN A 76 2.12 1.79 -12.62
CA ASN A 76 1.88 0.50 -11.98
C ASN A 76 1.19 0.59 -10.61
N LEU A 77 1.22 1.76 -9.98
CA LEU A 77 0.62 2.02 -8.67
C LEU A 77 -0.79 2.61 -8.77
N SER A 78 -1.39 2.59 -9.97
CA SER A 78 -2.74 3.07 -10.22
C SER A 78 -3.78 2.36 -9.37
N LEU A 79 -4.83 3.10 -8.98
CA LEU A 79 -5.97 2.63 -8.19
C LEU A 79 -5.60 2.08 -6.79
N ILE A 80 -4.42 2.41 -6.25
CA ILE A 80 -4.17 2.18 -4.82
C ILE A 80 -4.93 3.27 -4.06
N PRO A 81 -5.80 2.90 -3.10
CA PRO A 81 -6.57 3.90 -2.35
C PRO A 81 -5.70 4.64 -1.33
N GLY A 82 -6.11 5.86 -0.99
CA GLY A 82 -5.47 6.73 -0.01
C GLY A 82 -4.89 7.99 -0.62
N ASN A 83 -4.18 8.77 0.20
CA ASN A 83 -3.63 10.06 -0.18
C ASN A 83 -2.10 10.01 -0.32
N VAL A 84 -1.54 10.96 -1.05
CA VAL A 84 -0.10 11.07 -1.30
C VAL A 84 0.72 11.06 -0.01
N GLY A 85 0.29 11.79 1.03
CA GLY A 85 1.00 11.83 2.32
C GLY A 85 1.12 10.48 3.03
N THR A 86 0.33 9.47 2.64
CA THR A 86 0.43 8.13 3.22
C THR A 86 1.34 7.20 2.44
N CYS A 87 1.67 7.53 1.20
CA CYS A 87 2.45 6.65 0.33
C CYS A 87 3.86 6.32 0.87
N PRO A 88 4.62 7.24 1.54
CA PRO A 88 5.94 6.93 2.06
C PRO A 88 5.90 6.15 3.38
N ILE A 89 4.77 6.18 4.13
CA ILE A 89 4.71 5.56 5.47
C ILE A 89 5.09 4.09 5.40
N GLN A 90 4.51 3.35 4.49
CA GLN A 90 4.80 1.94 4.29
C GLN A 90 5.43 1.63 2.93
N ASN A 91 6.00 2.66 2.25
CA ASN A 91 6.58 2.46 0.93
C ASN A 91 5.63 1.66 0.04
N ILE A 92 4.49 2.28 -0.33
CA ILE A 92 3.48 1.57 -1.13
C ILE A 92 4.10 0.98 -2.39
N GLY A 93 3.62 -0.20 -2.77
CA GLY A 93 4.15 -0.89 -3.93
C GLY A 93 3.19 -1.96 -4.44
N ALA A 94 3.14 -2.10 -5.74
CA ALA A 94 2.33 -3.09 -6.45
C ALA A 94 2.93 -3.37 -7.82
N TYR A 95 2.65 -4.54 -8.39
CA TYR A 95 3.01 -4.89 -9.76
C TYR A 95 4.49 -4.63 -10.11
N GLY A 96 5.38 -4.94 -9.18
CA GLY A 96 6.84 -4.87 -9.38
C GLY A 96 7.45 -3.48 -9.22
N VAL A 97 6.68 -2.47 -8.76
CA VAL A 97 7.13 -1.09 -8.54
C VAL A 97 6.90 -0.70 -7.08
N GLU A 98 7.82 0.03 -6.49
CA GLU A 98 7.68 0.66 -5.16
C GLU A 98 7.81 2.17 -5.28
N VAL A 99 7.04 2.92 -4.48
CA VAL A 99 7.01 4.38 -4.56
C VAL A 99 8.35 5.04 -4.22
N LYS A 100 9.17 4.37 -3.39
CA LYS A 100 10.54 4.84 -3.05
C LYS A 100 11.41 5.11 -4.28
N ASP A 101 11.15 4.40 -5.40
CA ASP A 101 11.96 4.51 -6.62
C ASP A 101 11.77 5.88 -7.30
N THR A 102 10.74 6.62 -6.93
CA THR A 102 10.40 7.94 -7.48
C THR A 102 10.45 9.06 -6.44
N ILE A 103 10.35 8.75 -5.14
CA ILE A 103 10.40 9.76 -4.06
C ILE A 103 11.81 10.38 -3.99
N THR A 104 11.87 11.71 -3.94
CA THR A 104 13.10 12.47 -3.72
C THR A 104 13.25 12.97 -2.30
N LYS A 105 12.13 13.43 -1.71
CA LYS A 105 12.06 13.94 -0.33
C LYS A 105 10.67 13.69 0.27
N VAL A 106 10.60 13.72 1.59
CA VAL A 106 9.35 13.74 2.35
C VAL A 106 9.42 14.89 3.34
N GLU A 107 8.43 15.77 3.33
CA GLU A 107 8.36 16.89 4.25
C GLU A 107 7.24 16.66 5.27
N GLY A 108 7.48 17.08 6.49
CA GLY A 108 6.51 16.88 7.56
C GLY A 108 6.68 17.82 8.72
N LEU A 109 5.65 17.87 9.54
CA LEU A 109 5.61 18.63 10.79
C LEU A 109 5.89 17.70 11.97
N VAL A 110 6.93 18.00 12.75
CA VAL A 110 7.23 17.30 14.00
C VAL A 110 6.18 17.69 15.04
N LEU A 111 5.44 16.72 15.58
CA LEU A 111 4.36 16.98 16.55
C LEU A 111 4.85 17.68 17.80
N GLU A 112 5.96 17.22 18.38
CA GLU A 112 6.52 17.75 19.63
C GLU A 112 7.00 19.19 19.48
N THR A 113 7.82 19.47 18.45
CA THR A 113 8.47 20.77 18.27
C THR A 113 7.68 21.73 17.38
N ARG A 114 6.70 21.23 16.64
CA ARG A 114 5.91 21.97 15.64
C ARG A 114 6.77 22.61 14.54
N LYS A 115 7.97 22.06 14.30
CA LYS A 115 8.86 22.50 13.24
C LYS A 115 8.67 21.65 12.00
N LEU A 116 8.75 22.30 10.84
CA LEU A 116 8.84 21.60 9.57
C LEU A 116 10.23 20.97 9.43
N VAL A 117 10.25 19.75 8.93
CA VAL A 117 11.46 18.97 8.63
C VAL A 117 11.35 18.35 7.25
N SER A 118 12.49 18.13 6.61
CA SER A 118 12.57 17.44 5.34
C SER A 118 13.50 16.23 5.49
N PHE A 119 13.09 15.13 4.91
CA PHE A 119 13.85 13.88 4.84
C PHE A 119 14.15 13.58 3.38
N SER A 120 15.41 13.32 3.05
CA SER A 120 15.77 12.79 1.74
C SER A 120 15.21 11.36 1.57
N ASN A 121 15.26 10.83 0.35
CA ASN A 121 14.91 9.41 0.11
C ASN A 121 15.72 8.47 1.01
N GLU A 122 17.02 8.72 1.16
CA GLU A 122 17.94 7.92 1.97
C GLU A 122 17.60 7.99 3.47
N ASP A 123 17.25 9.17 3.99
CA ASP A 123 16.83 9.36 5.38
C ASP A 123 15.56 8.56 5.70
N CYS A 124 14.66 8.38 4.72
CA CYS A 124 13.42 7.63 4.90
C CYS A 124 13.65 6.14 5.16
N LYS A 125 14.84 5.58 4.88
CA LYS A 125 15.21 4.17 5.09
C LYS A 125 14.12 3.20 4.61
N PHE A 126 13.68 3.41 3.37
CA PHE A 126 12.63 2.60 2.77
C PHE A 126 13.01 1.12 2.67
N GLY A 127 12.07 0.25 3.00
CA GLY A 127 12.15 -1.19 2.83
C GLY A 127 10.80 -1.75 2.37
N TYR A 128 10.71 -3.07 2.23
CA TYR A 128 9.45 -3.72 1.88
C TYR A 128 8.38 -3.44 2.94
N ARG A 129 7.34 -2.69 2.59
CA ARG A 129 6.26 -2.22 3.48
C ARG A 129 6.79 -1.52 4.74
N ASN A 130 7.87 -0.76 4.60
CA ASN A 130 8.58 -0.17 5.72
C ASN A 130 9.22 1.19 5.40
N SER A 131 9.33 2.05 6.42
CA SER A 131 10.08 3.31 6.42
C SER A 131 10.33 3.77 7.85
N ILE A 132 11.06 4.88 8.05
CA ILE A 132 11.20 5.52 9.36
C ILE A 132 9.83 5.95 9.92
N PHE A 133 8.88 6.35 9.08
CA PHE A 133 7.55 6.82 9.49
C PHE A 133 6.68 5.70 10.08
N LYS A 134 7.02 4.45 9.82
CA LYS A 134 6.37 3.28 10.43
C LYS A 134 7.08 2.80 11.69
N ASN A 135 8.31 3.25 11.94
CA ASN A 135 9.18 2.84 13.05
C ASN A 135 9.56 4.01 13.96
N SER A 136 10.79 4.52 13.85
CA SER A 136 11.37 5.52 14.75
C SER A 136 10.61 6.86 14.80
N HIS A 137 9.90 7.20 13.72
CA HIS A 137 9.10 8.43 13.57
C HIS A 137 7.58 8.16 13.56
N LYS A 138 7.17 6.94 13.89
CA LYS A 138 5.74 6.60 13.99
C LYS A 138 5.05 7.50 15.03
N ALA A 139 3.92 8.10 14.62
CA ALA A 139 3.15 9.04 15.44
C ALA A 139 3.93 10.27 15.95
N LYS A 140 5.06 10.62 15.31
CA LYS A 140 5.86 11.80 15.66
C LYS A 140 5.88 12.86 14.57
N ILE A 141 5.58 12.45 13.32
CA ILE A 141 5.63 13.31 12.13
C ILE A 141 4.29 13.27 11.43
N ILE A 142 3.74 14.45 11.11
CA ILE A 142 2.63 14.60 10.18
C ILE A 142 3.24 14.94 8.83
N ILE A 143 3.13 14.04 7.86
CA ILE A 143 3.61 14.29 6.50
C ILE A 143 2.72 15.37 5.86
N THR A 144 3.34 16.41 5.33
CA THR A 144 2.66 17.56 4.70
C THR A 144 2.80 17.58 3.19
N SER A 145 3.93 17.05 2.67
CA SER A 145 4.16 16.92 1.23
C SER A 145 5.17 15.82 0.92
N VAL A 146 5.17 15.36 -0.32
CA VAL A 146 6.10 14.36 -0.86
C VAL A 146 6.65 14.86 -2.19
N GLY A 147 7.96 14.84 -2.33
CA GLY A 147 8.67 15.18 -3.55
C GLY A 147 8.88 13.95 -4.43
N PHE A 148 8.68 14.10 -5.74
CA PHE A 148 8.84 13.03 -6.73
C PHE A 148 9.75 13.49 -7.87
N LYS A 149 10.51 12.52 -8.42
CA LYS A 149 11.20 12.66 -9.70
C LYS A 149 10.60 11.66 -10.67
N LEU A 150 9.97 12.16 -11.73
CA LEU A 150 9.31 11.34 -12.75
C LEU A 150 9.94 11.57 -14.13
N THR A 151 9.85 10.57 -15.00
CA THR A 151 10.38 10.66 -16.35
C THR A 151 9.44 11.41 -17.29
N LYS A 152 9.95 12.21 -18.22
CA LYS A 152 9.19 12.92 -19.27
C LYS A 152 9.26 12.18 -20.63
N ARG A 153 10.31 11.38 -20.82
CA ARG A 153 10.55 10.58 -22.03
C ARG A 153 11.37 9.34 -21.70
N ASN A 154 11.50 8.43 -22.65
CA ASN A 154 12.26 7.18 -22.50
C ASN A 154 11.85 6.39 -21.23
N HIS A 155 10.55 6.30 -20.99
CA HIS A 155 9.99 5.65 -19.80
C HIS A 155 10.43 4.19 -19.74
N LYS A 156 10.93 3.76 -18.57
CA LYS A 156 11.16 2.35 -18.27
C LYS A 156 9.86 1.72 -17.79
N LEU A 157 9.10 1.19 -18.73
CA LEU A 157 7.80 0.59 -18.45
C LEU A 157 7.96 -0.79 -17.83
N ASN A 158 7.37 -1.02 -16.66
CA ASN A 158 7.38 -2.32 -16.01
C ASN A 158 6.12 -3.11 -16.40
N THR A 159 6.29 -4.05 -17.33
CA THR A 159 5.22 -4.95 -17.81
C THR A 159 5.41 -6.39 -17.35
N SER A 160 6.55 -6.72 -16.71
CA SER A 160 6.97 -8.10 -16.38
C SER A 160 6.08 -8.79 -15.33
N TYR A 161 5.15 -8.09 -14.70
CA TYR A 161 4.16 -8.74 -13.84
C TYR A 161 3.12 -9.45 -14.71
N GLY A 162 3.10 -10.78 -14.70
CA GLY A 162 2.39 -11.62 -15.67
C GLY A 162 0.92 -11.25 -15.94
N ALA A 163 0.20 -10.70 -14.97
CA ALA A 163 -1.17 -10.26 -15.19
C ALA A 163 -1.24 -9.00 -16.08
N ILE A 164 -0.26 -8.09 -16.02
CA ILE A 164 -0.19 -6.91 -16.90
C ILE A 164 0.12 -7.37 -18.33
N GLU A 165 1.12 -8.22 -18.49
CA GLU A 165 1.50 -8.77 -19.78
C GLU A 165 0.33 -9.50 -20.48
N THR A 166 -0.40 -10.32 -19.71
CA THR A 166 -1.61 -11.01 -20.19
C THR A 166 -2.67 -10.01 -20.66
N GLU A 167 -2.93 -8.95 -19.89
CA GLU A 167 -3.94 -7.93 -20.24
C GLU A 167 -3.52 -7.12 -21.48
N LEU A 168 -2.26 -6.75 -21.61
CA LEU A 168 -1.74 -6.04 -22.79
C LEU A 168 -1.81 -6.92 -24.04
N SER A 169 -1.41 -8.19 -23.92
CA SER A 169 -1.46 -9.17 -25.01
C SER A 169 -2.90 -9.42 -25.47
N SER A 170 -3.86 -9.50 -24.55
CA SER A 170 -5.28 -9.69 -24.89
C SER A 170 -5.86 -8.53 -25.71
N LYS A 171 -5.23 -7.37 -25.68
CA LYS A 171 -5.61 -6.17 -26.43
C LYS A 171 -4.71 -5.92 -27.66
N ASN A 172 -3.80 -6.87 -27.99
CA ASN A 172 -2.80 -6.74 -29.04
C ASN A 172 -1.90 -5.48 -28.90
N ILE A 173 -1.59 -5.06 -27.67
CA ILE A 173 -0.74 -3.91 -27.39
C ILE A 173 0.71 -4.37 -27.31
N LEU A 174 1.48 -4.20 -28.39
CA LEU A 174 2.89 -4.60 -28.50
C LEU A 174 3.85 -3.53 -27.93
N LYS A 175 3.49 -2.25 -28.02
CA LYS A 175 4.27 -1.12 -27.49
C LYS A 175 3.38 -0.33 -26.53
N PRO A 176 3.35 -0.71 -25.26
CA PRO A 176 2.48 -0.04 -24.28
C PRO A 176 2.95 1.39 -23.97
N SER A 177 1.99 2.27 -23.73
CA SER A 177 2.19 3.60 -23.12
C SER A 177 1.99 3.54 -21.61
N LEU A 178 2.29 4.64 -20.89
CA LEU A 178 1.96 4.82 -19.47
C LEU A 178 0.47 4.54 -19.22
N LYS A 179 -0.39 5.09 -20.09
CA LYS A 179 -1.83 4.89 -20.00
C LYS A 179 -2.23 3.41 -20.16
N ASN A 180 -1.63 2.69 -21.08
CA ASN A 180 -1.96 1.28 -21.27
C ASN A 180 -1.64 0.42 -20.06
N ILE A 181 -0.52 0.72 -19.37
CA ILE A 181 -0.14 0.02 -18.13
C ILE A 181 -1.12 0.38 -17.01
N SER A 182 -1.40 1.66 -16.81
CA SER A 182 -2.38 2.12 -15.83
C SER A 182 -3.76 1.47 -16.05
N ASP A 183 -4.27 1.48 -17.28
CA ASP A 183 -5.56 0.87 -17.63
C ASP A 183 -5.56 -0.65 -17.35
N ALA A 184 -4.46 -1.34 -17.65
CA ALA A 184 -4.31 -2.76 -17.36
C ALA A 184 -4.32 -3.01 -15.84
N VAL A 185 -3.56 -2.23 -15.07
CA VAL A 185 -3.52 -2.31 -13.61
C VAL A 185 -4.91 -2.05 -13.01
N ILE A 186 -5.60 -0.99 -13.44
CA ILE A 186 -6.96 -0.66 -12.99
C ILE A 186 -7.91 -1.82 -13.25
N LYS A 187 -7.89 -2.41 -14.45
CA LYS A 187 -8.74 -3.55 -14.81
C LYS A 187 -8.44 -4.77 -13.94
N ILE A 188 -7.16 -5.12 -13.76
CA ILE A 188 -6.74 -6.24 -12.91
C ILE A 188 -7.19 -6.01 -11.46
N ARG A 189 -7.02 -4.80 -10.92
CA ARG A 189 -7.44 -4.48 -9.55
C ARG A 189 -8.94 -4.56 -9.39
N LYS A 190 -9.72 -3.95 -10.27
CA LYS A 190 -11.20 -4.02 -10.25
C LYS A 190 -11.74 -5.44 -10.37
N SER A 191 -11.05 -6.33 -11.10
CA SER A 191 -11.48 -7.72 -11.21
C SER A 191 -11.24 -8.57 -9.97
N LYS A 192 -10.29 -8.17 -9.11
CA LYS A 192 -9.84 -8.96 -7.94
C LYS A 192 -10.21 -8.35 -6.59
N LEU A 193 -10.18 -7.02 -6.48
CA LEU A 193 -10.37 -6.32 -5.21
C LEU A 193 -11.82 -5.83 -5.10
N PRO A 194 -12.44 -5.93 -3.90
CA PRO A 194 -13.74 -5.33 -3.66
C PRO A 194 -13.64 -3.80 -3.66
N ASP A 195 -14.68 -3.14 -4.18
CA ASP A 195 -14.82 -1.70 -4.02
C ASP A 195 -15.19 -1.38 -2.56
N PRO A 196 -14.39 -0.56 -1.84
CA PRO A 196 -14.68 -0.23 -0.44
C PRO A 196 -15.99 0.58 -0.27
N LYS A 197 -16.52 1.17 -1.36
CA LYS A 197 -17.83 1.83 -1.36
C LYS A 197 -19.00 0.83 -1.32
N GLU A 198 -18.78 -0.39 -1.84
CA GLU A 198 -19.77 -1.45 -1.88
C GLU A 198 -19.65 -2.40 -0.69
N ILE A 199 -18.43 -2.72 -0.28
CA ILE A 199 -18.18 -3.64 0.84
C ILE A 199 -16.99 -3.16 1.67
N GLY A 200 -17.23 -2.89 2.95
CA GLY A 200 -16.22 -2.38 3.86
C GLY A 200 -14.99 -3.30 3.95
N ASN A 201 -13.81 -2.73 3.73
CA ASN A 201 -12.54 -3.44 3.84
C ASN A 201 -11.38 -2.45 4.07
N SER A 202 -10.23 -2.97 4.50
CA SER A 202 -9.00 -2.20 4.74
C SER A 202 -7.87 -2.59 3.77
N GLY A 203 -8.21 -3.11 2.59
CA GLY A 203 -7.23 -3.61 1.63
C GLY A 203 -6.61 -4.95 2.05
N SER A 204 -5.36 -5.17 1.66
CA SER A 204 -4.62 -6.39 2.02
C SER A 204 -4.31 -6.40 3.52
N PHE A 205 -4.84 -7.39 4.22
CA PHE A 205 -4.77 -7.43 5.69
C PHE A 205 -3.42 -7.90 6.24
N PHE A 206 -2.71 -8.74 5.48
CA PHE A 206 -1.43 -9.31 5.87
C PHE A 206 -0.32 -8.99 4.87
N LYS A 207 0.90 -8.80 5.38
CA LYS A 207 2.10 -8.75 4.55
C LYS A 207 2.44 -10.14 4.01
N ASN A 208 3.08 -10.16 2.84
CA ASN A 208 3.69 -11.39 2.35
C ASN A 208 4.90 -11.74 3.24
N PRO A 209 4.90 -12.90 3.93
CA PRO A 209 6.02 -13.29 4.78
C PRO A 209 7.27 -13.60 3.95
N VAL A 210 8.42 -13.26 4.52
CA VAL A 210 9.73 -13.70 4.04
C VAL A 210 10.22 -14.81 4.95
N ILE A 211 10.58 -15.95 4.37
CA ILE A 211 11.07 -17.14 5.09
C ILE A 211 12.44 -17.55 4.56
N SER A 212 13.15 -18.37 5.32
CA SER A 212 14.43 -18.90 4.84
C SER A 212 14.22 -19.85 3.65
N LYS A 213 15.18 -19.87 2.73
CA LYS A 213 15.20 -20.81 1.59
C LYS A 213 15.10 -22.27 2.07
N LYS A 214 15.72 -22.61 3.21
CA LYS A 214 15.64 -23.94 3.83
C LYS A 214 14.20 -24.28 4.18
N GLN A 215 13.49 -23.39 4.90
CA GLN A 215 12.07 -23.60 5.28
C GLN A 215 11.19 -23.71 4.02
N PHE A 216 11.43 -22.88 3.01
CA PHE A 216 10.70 -22.96 1.74
C PHE A 216 10.86 -24.30 1.05
N LEU A 217 12.08 -24.83 0.97
CA LEU A 217 12.36 -26.11 0.32
C LEU A 217 11.67 -27.29 1.05
N GLU A 218 11.62 -27.26 2.39
CA GLU A 218 10.87 -28.28 3.15
C GLU A 218 9.35 -28.18 2.89
N LEU A 219 8.79 -26.97 2.91
CA LEU A 219 7.37 -26.77 2.61
C LEU A 219 7.01 -27.18 1.19
N ARG A 220 7.91 -26.96 0.23
CA ARG A 220 7.69 -27.30 -1.18
C ARG A 220 7.63 -28.80 -1.44
N LYS A 221 8.20 -29.64 -0.57
CA LYS A 221 8.06 -31.11 -0.65
C LYS A 221 6.60 -31.55 -0.49
N VAL A 222 5.85 -30.82 0.35
CA VAL A 222 4.41 -31.09 0.62
C VAL A 222 3.50 -30.23 -0.28
N HIS A 223 3.95 -29.02 -0.63
CA HIS A 223 3.20 -28.04 -1.39
C HIS A 223 3.95 -27.67 -2.67
N SER A 224 4.02 -28.58 -3.64
CA SER A 224 4.82 -28.46 -4.87
C SER A 224 4.49 -27.20 -5.71
N ASN A 225 3.24 -26.73 -5.65
CA ASN A 225 2.72 -25.55 -6.38
C ASN A 225 2.81 -24.24 -5.58
N MET A 226 3.56 -24.21 -4.44
CA MET A 226 3.70 -23.01 -3.62
C MET A 226 4.36 -21.88 -4.42
N PRO A 227 3.66 -20.77 -4.67
CA PRO A 227 4.22 -19.62 -5.39
C PRO A 227 5.25 -18.92 -4.50
N ASN A 228 6.26 -18.33 -5.15
CA ASN A 228 7.36 -17.72 -4.42
C ASN A 228 8.02 -16.61 -5.23
N TYR A 229 8.69 -15.70 -4.51
CA TYR A 229 9.53 -14.64 -5.07
C TYR A 229 10.88 -14.65 -4.33
N VAL A 230 11.97 -14.77 -5.07
CA VAL A 230 13.32 -14.70 -4.50
C VAL A 230 13.59 -13.28 -4.02
N VAL A 231 13.97 -13.13 -2.75
CA VAL A 231 14.32 -11.84 -2.14
C VAL A 231 15.85 -11.71 -2.09
N SER A 232 16.52 -12.78 -1.65
CA SER A 232 17.98 -12.90 -1.63
C SER A 232 18.38 -14.36 -1.86
N GLU A 233 19.66 -14.64 -1.82
CA GLU A 233 20.17 -16.02 -1.93
C GLU A 233 19.55 -16.96 -0.88
N ASN A 234 19.27 -16.44 0.32
CA ASN A 234 18.81 -17.21 1.47
C ASN A 234 17.36 -16.94 1.88
N GLU A 235 16.64 -16.03 1.19
CA GLU A 235 15.32 -15.58 1.58
C GLU A 235 14.31 -15.65 0.42
N ILE A 236 13.15 -16.18 0.73
CA ILE A 236 12.02 -16.36 -0.19
C ILE A 236 10.80 -15.69 0.38
N LYS A 237 10.14 -14.85 -0.41
CA LYS A 237 8.85 -14.24 -0.07
C LYS A 237 7.71 -15.10 -0.59
N ILE A 238 6.77 -15.44 0.29
CA ILE A 238 5.60 -16.26 -0.03
C ILE A 238 4.35 -15.35 -0.10
N PRO A 239 3.50 -15.48 -1.11
CA PRO A 239 2.23 -14.75 -1.15
C PRO A 239 1.33 -15.16 0.03
N ALA A 240 1.04 -14.20 0.92
CA ALA A 240 0.16 -14.44 2.06
C ALA A 240 -1.26 -14.82 1.61
N GLY A 241 -1.73 -14.29 0.48
CA GLY A 241 -3.01 -14.67 -0.11
C GLY A 241 -3.11 -16.17 -0.41
N TRP A 242 -2.03 -16.77 -0.91
CA TRP A 242 -1.97 -18.22 -1.14
C TRP A 242 -2.05 -19.00 0.19
N LEU A 243 -1.32 -18.55 1.22
CA LEU A 243 -1.36 -19.21 2.55
C LEU A 243 -2.76 -19.18 3.15
N VAL A 244 -3.45 -18.03 3.05
CA VAL A 244 -4.83 -17.87 3.53
C VAL A 244 -5.80 -18.73 2.72
N GLU A 245 -5.66 -18.77 1.40
CA GLU A 245 -6.48 -19.60 0.51
C GLU A 245 -6.26 -21.10 0.77
N GLN A 246 -5.02 -21.56 0.87
CA GLN A 246 -4.69 -22.94 1.20
C GLN A 246 -5.11 -23.33 2.63
N SER A 247 -5.28 -22.35 3.51
CA SER A 247 -5.87 -22.57 4.84
C SER A 247 -7.40 -22.65 4.83
N GLY A 248 -8.02 -22.53 3.66
CA GLY A 248 -9.46 -22.72 3.45
C GLY A 248 -10.31 -21.52 3.85
N PHE A 249 -9.76 -20.31 3.91
CA PHE A 249 -10.51 -19.10 4.32
C PHE A 249 -11.08 -18.32 3.14
N LYS A 250 -10.53 -18.40 1.94
CA LYS A 250 -10.98 -17.63 0.77
C LYS A 250 -12.48 -17.84 0.53
N GLY A 251 -13.26 -16.77 0.42
CA GLY A 251 -14.70 -16.80 0.26
C GLY A 251 -15.49 -17.24 1.51
N LYS A 252 -14.84 -17.50 2.63
CA LYS A 252 -15.52 -17.90 3.88
C LYS A 252 -16.05 -16.71 4.64
N ARG A 253 -17.26 -16.88 5.19
CA ARG A 253 -17.96 -15.90 6.01
C ARG A 253 -18.15 -16.43 7.44
N PHE A 254 -17.99 -15.55 8.43
CA PHE A 254 -18.14 -15.84 9.88
C PHE A 254 -19.00 -14.72 10.48
N GLY A 255 -20.31 -14.92 10.47
CA GLY A 255 -21.25 -13.84 10.71
C GLY A 255 -21.14 -12.79 9.59
N ASP A 256 -20.95 -11.54 9.95
CA ASP A 256 -20.75 -10.46 8.97
C ASP A 256 -19.27 -10.17 8.66
N ALA A 257 -18.33 -10.79 9.37
CA ALA A 257 -16.92 -10.79 8.99
C ALA A 257 -16.63 -11.91 7.98
N GLY A 258 -15.77 -11.64 6.99
CA GLY A 258 -15.39 -12.68 6.02
C GLY A 258 -14.10 -12.40 5.29
N VAL A 259 -13.71 -13.34 4.43
CA VAL A 259 -12.59 -13.24 3.50
C VAL A 259 -13.14 -13.14 2.09
N HIS A 260 -12.70 -12.13 1.35
CA HIS A 260 -13.21 -11.88 0.01
C HIS A 260 -12.99 -13.07 -0.93
N GLU A 261 -13.99 -13.35 -1.76
CA GLU A 261 -14.02 -14.54 -2.63
C GLU A 261 -12.96 -14.54 -3.75
N LYS A 262 -12.57 -13.34 -4.24
CA LYS A 262 -11.58 -13.21 -5.32
C LYS A 262 -10.19 -12.90 -4.80
N GLN A 263 -10.06 -12.37 -3.56
CA GLN A 263 -8.77 -11.99 -2.99
C GLN A 263 -8.69 -12.38 -1.50
N ALA A 264 -7.98 -13.45 -1.22
CA ALA A 264 -7.88 -14.02 0.12
C ALA A 264 -7.16 -13.12 1.15
N LEU A 265 -6.42 -12.09 0.70
CA LEU A 265 -5.80 -11.11 1.59
C LEU A 265 -6.77 -10.04 2.09
N VAL A 266 -7.94 -9.88 1.48
CA VAL A 266 -8.89 -8.83 1.85
C VAL A 266 -9.93 -9.39 2.79
N LEU A 267 -9.91 -8.93 4.03
CA LEU A 267 -10.97 -9.17 5.00
C LEU A 267 -12.08 -8.13 4.77
N VAL A 268 -13.31 -8.58 4.76
CA VAL A 268 -14.48 -7.77 4.40
C VAL A 268 -15.54 -7.78 5.49
N ASN A 269 -16.27 -6.68 5.58
CA ASN A 269 -17.46 -6.56 6.41
C ASN A 269 -18.71 -6.64 5.53
N TYR A 270 -19.47 -7.71 5.67
CA TYR A 270 -20.73 -7.94 4.93
C TYR A 270 -21.94 -7.19 5.51
N GLY A 271 -21.76 -6.39 6.55
CA GLY A 271 -22.85 -5.62 7.17
C GLY A 271 -22.46 -5.05 8.53
N ASN A 272 -22.79 -5.77 9.60
CA ASN A 272 -22.67 -5.28 10.98
C ASN A 272 -21.48 -5.85 11.76
N ALA A 273 -20.47 -6.42 11.10
CA ALA A 273 -19.28 -6.87 11.82
C ALA A 273 -18.57 -5.68 12.47
N SER A 274 -18.26 -5.81 13.76
CA SER A 274 -17.41 -4.85 14.47
C SER A 274 -15.94 -5.01 14.03
N GLY A 275 -15.11 -3.99 14.29
CA GLY A 275 -13.67 -4.11 14.09
C GLY A 275 -13.05 -5.26 14.89
N GLN A 276 -13.61 -5.55 16.08
CA GLN A 276 -13.19 -6.71 16.89
C GLN A 276 -13.49 -8.06 16.20
N ASP A 277 -14.60 -8.16 15.46
CA ASP A 277 -14.94 -9.41 14.74
C ASP A 277 -13.98 -9.64 13.57
N ILE A 278 -13.64 -8.59 12.83
CA ILE A 278 -12.61 -8.64 11.77
C ILE A 278 -11.25 -9.01 12.38
N LEU A 279 -10.86 -8.43 13.53
CA LEU A 279 -9.60 -8.74 14.20
C LEU A 279 -9.57 -10.18 14.73
N LYS A 280 -10.68 -10.70 15.28
CA LYS A 280 -10.82 -12.10 15.66
C LYS A 280 -10.63 -13.05 14.47
N LEU A 281 -11.23 -12.71 13.32
CA LEU A 281 -11.04 -13.47 12.08
C LEU A 281 -9.58 -13.46 11.65
N ALA A 282 -8.91 -12.29 11.67
CA ALA A 282 -7.49 -12.16 11.34
C ALA A 282 -6.62 -13.06 12.24
N LYS A 283 -6.84 -13.04 13.56
CA LYS A 283 -6.13 -13.91 14.53
C LYS A 283 -6.38 -15.40 14.27
N LYS A 284 -7.61 -15.78 13.91
CA LYS A 284 -7.95 -17.16 13.52
C LYS A 284 -7.17 -17.60 12.29
N ILE A 285 -7.07 -16.73 11.27
CA ILE A 285 -6.26 -16.97 10.06
C ILE A 285 -4.79 -17.14 10.43
N GLN A 286 -4.20 -16.21 11.21
CA GLN A 286 -2.81 -16.30 11.66
C GLN A 286 -2.53 -17.64 12.34
N LYS A 287 -3.37 -18.04 13.31
CA LYS A 287 -3.22 -19.31 14.03
C LYS A 287 -3.25 -20.51 13.08
N THR A 288 -4.20 -20.52 12.13
CA THR A 288 -4.34 -21.64 11.19
C THR A 288 -3.14 -21.73 10.24
N VAL A 289 -2.64 -20.59 9.74
CA VAL A 289 -1.45 -20.55 8.87
C VAL A 289 -0.20 -21.03 9.62
N VAL A 290 0.00 -20.60 10.88
CA VAL A 290 1.09 -21.11 11.72
C VAL A 290 0.99 -22.62 11.92
N THR A 291 -0.19 -23.13 12.27
CA THR A 291 -0.40 -24.58 12.47
C THR A 291 -0.12 -25.38 11.20
N LYS A 292 -0.52 -24.87 10.02
CA LYS A 292 -0.42 -25.60 8.75
C LYS A 292 0.94 -25.50 8.08
N PHE A 293 1.60 -24.34 8.18
CA PHE A 293 2.83 -24.05 7.41
C PHE A 293 4.03 -23.68 8.29
N GLY A 294 3.85 -23.51 9.60
CA GLY A 294 4.92 -22.95 10.46
C GLY A 294 5.32 -21.52 10.09
N ILE A 295 4.43 -20.77 9.42
CA ILE A 295 4.69 -19.39 8.96
C ILE A 295 3.80 -18.42 9.73
N SER A 296 4.40 -17.38 10.31
CA SER A 296 3.67 -16.30 10.96
C SER A 296 3.29 -15.22 9.93
N LEU A 297 2.02 -14.81 9.90
CA LEU A 297 1.56 -13.66 9.11
C LEU A 297 1.61 -12.38 9.96
N GLU A 298 2.22 -11.33 9.43
CA GLU A 298 2.20 -10.00 10.03
C GLU A 298 0.99 -9.22 9.49
N ILE A 299 0.24 -8.57 10.39
CA ILE A 299 -0.86 -7.68 10.01
C ILE A 299 -0.26 -6.40 9.39
N GLU A 300 -0.71 -6.02 8.19
CA GLU A 300 -0.31 -4.79 7.50
C GLU A 300 -1.21 -3.60 7.87
N VAL A 301 -2.46 -3.86 8.18
CA VAL A 301 -3.49 -2.87 8.55
C VAL A 301 -3.19 -2.27 9.92
N ASN A 302 -3.39 -0.96 10.07
CA ASN A 302 -3.26 -0.29 11.37
C ASN A 302 -4.48 -0.60 12.23
N ILE A 303 -4.26 -1.26 13.35
CA ILE A 303 -5.32 -1.56 14.34
C ILE A 303 -5.39 -0.40 15.34
N ILE A 304 -6.56 0.19 15.51
CA ILE A 304 -6.86 1.32 16.38
C ILE A 304 -7.77 0.87 17.52
#